data_74821d7d6cb227620d2b1246beea1f53
#
_entry.id   74821d7d6cb227620d2b1246beea1f53
#
_cell.length_a   1.000
_cell.length_b   1.000
_cell.length_c   1.000
_cell.angle_alpha   90.00
_cell.angle_beta   90.00
_cell.angle_gamma   90.00
#
_symmetry.space_group_name_H-M   'P 1'
#
loop_
_entity.id
_entity.type
_entity.pdbx_description
1 polymer ?
#
loop_
_entity_poly.entity_id
_entity_poly.type
_entity_poly.pdbx_seq_one_letter_code
_entity_poly.pdbx_strand_id
1 'polypeptide(L)'
;LFDLLADEYEMINVPLLGPDKRYPIDNHWNSLTNQVIDSIVRQAKGRPVIGLGHSLGSVLTFQAALKRPALFSQVIMLDPPLIMGKASLVFHLTKLLRPKLADQMSPASVSARRRDHWDSRQQAAELLRPKGFYQDFDEACFKAYIDYALTDDPARGGVELTISKDDEVEVFRTNPSLWWLPQPKLQVPAHLVVGEQSLFHKRRFPRLVEKKFGIPFTVTPGGHMFPLEHPVEVVALIKQLIQAQTQGSN
;
A
#
# COMPACT_ATOMS: atom_id res chain seq x y z
N LEU A 1 3.95 -12.06 -5.57
CA LEU A 1 3.01 -12.40 -4.49
C LEU A 1 1.69 -12.95 -5.04
N PHE A 2 1.08 -12.29 -6.02
CA PHE A 2 -0.19 -12.71 -6.60
C PHE A 2 -0.12 -14.17 -7.08
N ASP A 3 0.83 -14.51 -7.95
CA ASP A 3 1.00 -15.85 -8.51
C ASP A 3 1.24 -16.92 -7.41
N LEU A 4 2.02 -16.58 -6.39
CA LEU A 4 2.32 -17.48 -5.26
C LEU A 4 1.11 -17.73 -4.34
N LEU A 5 0.09 -16.90 -4.39
CA LEU A 5 -1.16 -17.07 -3.63
C LEU A 5 -2.28 -17.67 -4.48
N ALA A 6 -2.24 -17.51 -5.80
CA ALA A 6 -3.29 -17.91 -6.72
C ALA A 6 -3.53 -19.44 -6.77
N ASP A 7 -2.54 -20.24 -6.38
CA ASP A 7 -2.67 -21.71 -6.31
C ASP A 7 -3.64 -22.17 -5.19
N GLU A 8 -3.81 -21.35 -4.14
CA GLU A 8 -4.64 -21.71 -2.97
C GLU A 8 -5.85 -20.79 -2.78
N TYR A 9 -5.85 -19.60 -3.38
CA TYR A 9 -6.88 -18.58 -3.18
C TYR A 9 -7.43 -18.07 -4.49
N GLU A 10 -8.76 -17.86 -4.54
CA GLU A 10 -9.38 -17.09 -5.61
C GLU A 10 -9.00 -15.61 -5.45
N MET A 11 -8.23 -15.09 -6.40
CA MET A 11 -7.68 -13.74 -6.31
C MET A 11 -8.64 -12.70 -6.88
N ILE A 12 -8.93 -11.67 -6.09
CA ILE A 12 -9.63 -10.46 -6.52
C ILE A 12 -8.61 -9.34 -6.65
N ASN A 13 -8.53 -8.75 -7.83
CA ASN A 13 -7.62 -7.65 -8.09
C ASN A 13 -8.37 -6.31 -8.09
N VAL A 14 -7.85 -5.35 -7.33
CA VAL A 14 -8.34 -3.98 -7.38
C VAL A 14 -7.68 -3.28 -8.57
N PRO A 15 -8.45 -2.63 -9.46
CA PRO A 15 -7.89 -1.91 -10.60
C PRO A 15 -6.89 -0.84 -10.16
N LEU A 16 -6.07 -0.39 -11.11
CA LEU A 16 -5.06 0.63 -10.91
C LEU A 16 -5.62 1.85 -10.16
N LEU A 17 -5.04 2.14 -8.99
CA LEU A 17 -5.45 3.23 -8.11
C LEU A 17 -4.84 4.56 -8.59
N GLY A 18 -5.65 5.61 -8.65
CA GLY A 18 -5.23 6.95 -9.06
C GLY A 18 -5.72 7.37 -10.44
N PRO A 19 -5.45 6.64 -11.55
CA PRO A 19 -5.84 7.06 -12.90
C PRO A 19 -7.33 7.01 -13.21
N ASP A 20 -8.14 6.28 -12.43
CA ASP A 20 -9.58 6.19 -12.66
C ASP A 20 -10.32 7.46 -12.23
N LYS A 21 -10.74 8.26 -13.19
CA LYS A 21 -11.43 9.54 -12.95
C LYS A 21 -12.75 9.42 -12.16
N ARG A 22 -13.33 8.23 -12.07
CA ARG A 22 -14.50 7.96 -11.21
C ARG A 22 -14.15 7.98 -9.73
N TYR A 23 -12.86 7.78 -9.42
CA TYR A 23 -12.32 7.76 -8.07
C TYR A 23 -11.11 8.70 -8.00
N PRO A 24 -11.32 10.03 -8.03
CA PRO A 24 -10.22 10.99 -7.99
C PRO A 24 -9.42 10.85 -6.70
N ILE A 25 -8.14 11.20 -6.77
CA ILE A 25 -7.28 11.23 -5.58
C ILE A 25 -7.74 12.40 -4.71
N ASP A 26 -8.31 12.10 -3.56
CA ASP A 26 -8.85 13.07 -2.61
C ASP A 26 -8.12 13.02 -1.27
N ASN A 27 -8.29 14.07 -0.47
CA ASN A 27 -7.66 14.13 0.85
C ASN A 27 -8.17 12.97 1.74
N HIS A 28 -7.22 12.30 2.40
CA HIS A 28 -7.46 11.09 3.21
C HIS A 28 -7.87 9.85 2.42
N TRP A 29 -7.78 9.86 1.08
CA TRP A 29 -8.01 8.71 0.18
C TRP A 29 -9.41 8.09 0.27
N ASN A 30 -10.43 8.93 0.56
CA ASN A 30 -11.80 8.43 0.70
C ASN A 30 -12.34 7.87 -0.61
N SER A 31 -12.05 8.51 -1.73
CA SER A 31 -12.48 8.08 -3.05
C SER A 31 -11.76 6.81 -3.49
N LEU A 32 -10.46 6.71 -3.27
CA LEU A 32 -9.68 5.48 -3.53
C LEU A 32 -10.17 4.32 -2.64
N THR A 33 -10.54 4.59 -1.39
CA THR A 33 -11.16 3.58 -0.51
C THR A 33 -12.50 3.09 -1.08
N ASN A 34 -13.31 3.98 -1.66
CA ASN A 34 -14.56 3.58 -2.31
C ASN A 34 -14.29 2.74 -3.57
N GLN A 35 -13.22 3.03 -4.33
CA GLN A 35 -12.80 2.18 -5.46
C GLN A 35 -12.49 0.74 -5.00
N VAL A 36 -11.81 0.58 -3.86
CA VAL A 36 -11.56 -0.75 -3.26
C VAL A 36 -12.88 -1.43 -2.89
N ILE A 37 -13.77 -0.73 -2.18
CA ILE A 37 -15.09 -1.26 -1.78
C ILE A 37 -15.90 -1.70 -2.99
N ASP A 38 -16.03 -0.84 -4.00
CA ASP A 38 -16.80 -1.14 -5.21
C ASP A 38 -16.18 -2.29 -6.02
N SER A 39 -14.86 -2.40 -6.02
CA SER A 39 -14.15 -3.51 -6.67
C SER A 39 -14.47 -4.85 -5.99
N ILE A 40 -14.44 -4.88 -4.65
CA ILE A 40 -14.81 -6.07 -3.87
C ILE A 40 -16.29 -6.42 -4.10
N VAL A 41 -17.20 -5.46 -3.99
CA VAL A 41 -18.64 -5.69 -4.19
C VAL A 41 -18.94 -6.31 -5.56
N ARG A 42 -18.27 -5.82 -6.61
CA ARG A 42 -18.47 -6.35 -7.97
C ARG A 42 -17.92 -7.76 -8.16
N GLN A 43 -16.76 -8.07 -7.56
CA GLN A 43 -16.03 -9.31 -7.86
C GLN A 43 -16.33 -10.44 -6.87
N ALA A 44 -16.53 -10.13 -5.58
CA ALA A 44 -16.70 -11.13 -4.53
C ALA A 44 -18.10 -11.78 -4.49
N LYS A 45 -19.05 -11.26 -5.27
CA LYS A 45 -20.41 -11.83 -5.38
C LYS A 45 -21.08 -12.07 -4.02
N GLY A 46 -20.91 -11.12 -3.09
CA GLY A 46 -21.48 -11.19 -1.73
C GLY A 46 -20.70 -12.05 -0.72
N ARG A 47 -19.60 -12.67 -1.12
CA ARG A 47 -18.73 -13.41 -0.18
C ARG A 47 -17.76 -12.45 0.52
N PRO A 48 -17.55 -12.56 1.84
CA PRO A 48 -16.48 -11.84 2.51
C PRO A 48 -15.11 -12.26 1.98
N VAL A 49 -14.20 -11.28 1.86
CA VAL A 49 -12.83 -11.50 1.34
C VAL A 49 -11.77 -11.38 2.43
N ILE A 50 -10.63 -12.00 2.21
CA ILE A 50 -9.40 -11.68 2.94
C ILE A 50 -8.83 -10.42 2.29
N GLY A 51 -8.81 -9.32 3.04
CA GLY A 51 -8.20 -8.07 2.58
C GLY A 51 -6.69 -8.11 2.76
N LEU A 52 -5.94 -8.10 1.66
CA LEU A 52 -4.47 -8.02 1.67
C LEU A 52 -4.05 -6.75 0.93
N GLY A 53 -3.20 -5.94 1.57
CA GLY A 53 -2.68 -4.74 0.95
C GLY A 53 -1.25 -4.43 1.40
N HIS A 54 -0.47 -3.79 0.54
CA HIS A 54 0.84 -3.25 0.84
C HIS A 54 0.82 -1.73 0.72
N SER A 55 1.53 -1.04 1.60
CA SER A 55 1.69 0.42 1.56
C SER A 55 0.35 1.15 1.43
N LEU A 56 0.13 1.95 0.36
CA LEU A 56 -1.16 2.58 0.04
C LEU A 56 -2.32 1.56 0.12
N GLY A 57 -2.18 0.41 -0.54
CA GLY A 57 -3.20 -0.62 -0.59
C GLY A 57 -3.58 -1.15 0.79
N SER A 58 -2.65 -1.20 1.73
CA SER A 58 -2.94 -1.64 3.12
C SER A 58 -3.79 -0.62 3.87
N VAL A 59 -3.54 0.68 3.68
CA VAL A 59 -4.36 1.73 4.32
C VAL A 59 -5.76 1.76 3.71
N LEU A 60 -5.87 1.63 2.39
CA LEU A 60 -7.18 1.60 1.71
C LEU A 60 -8.01 0.37 2.13
N THR A 61 -7.38 -0.80 2.23
CA THR A 61 -8.03 -2.02 2.73
C THR A 61 -8.51 -1.84 4.18
N PHE A 62 -7.68 -1.25 5.02
CA PHE A 62 -8.03 -0.93 6.41
C PHE A 62 -9.20 0.05 6.50
N GLN A 63 -9.17 1.15 5.73
CA GLN A 63 -10.28 2.11 5.68
C GLN A 63 -11.56 1.48 5.13
N ALA A 64 -11.45 0.61 4.12
CA ALA A 64 -12.58 -0.14 3.58
C ALA A 64 -13.20 -1.07 4.64
N ALA A 65 -12.38 -1.76 5.43
CA ALA A 65 -12.84 -2.61 6.51
C ALA A 65 -13.49 -1.82 7.67
N LEU A 66 -12.99 -0.62 7.98
CA LEU A 66 -13.65 0.28 8.94
C LEU A 66 -15.02 0.78 8.44
N LYS A 67 -15.16 1.05 7.13
CA LYS A 67 -16.41 1.54 6.51
C LYS A 67 -17.42 0.41 6.26
N ARG A 68 -16.97 -0.75 5.83
CA ARG A 68 -17.79 -1.87 5.34
C ARG A 68 -17.25 -3.22 5.86
N PRO A 69 -17.26 -3.44 7.19
CA PRO A 69 -16.67 -4.63 7.79
C PRO A 69 -17.25 -5.95 7.24
N ALA A 70 -18.53 -5.98 6.88
CA ALA A 70 -19.17 -7.18 6.32
C ALA A 70 -18.56 -7.67 4.98
N LEU A 71 -17.76 -6.85 4.30
CA LEU A 71 -17.06 -7.26 3.09
C LEU A 71 -15.80 -8.09 3.38
N PHE A 72 -15.36 -8.15 4.63
CA PHE A 72 -14.08 -8.78 4.98
C PHE A 72 -14.28 -9.91 6.00
N SER A 73 -13.57 -11.01 5.79
CA SER A 73 -13.40 -12.06 6.80
C SER A 73 -12.21 -11.75 7.71
N GLN A 74 -11.17 -11.12 7.15
CA GLN A 74 -9.97 -10.66 7.86
C GLN A 74 -9.17 -9.66 7.01
N VAL A 75 -8.25 -8.93 7.66
CA VAL A 75 -7.39 -7.95 7.00
C VAL A 75 -5.92 -8.17 7.36
N ILE A 76 -5.06 -8.24 6.37
CA ILE A 76 -3.60 -8.28 6.53
C ILE A 76 -2.99 -7.05 5.88
N MET A 77 -2.29 -6.25 6.68
CA MET A 77 -1.67 -5.01 6.24
C MET A 77 -0.15 -5.17 6.19
N LEU A 78 0.44 -4.94 5.03
CA LEU A 78 1.89 -4.99 4.83
C LEU A 78 2.43 -3.56 4.79
N ASP A 79 3.19 -3.18 5.79
CA ASP A 79 3.88 -1.90 6.00
C ASP A 79 3.04 -0.64 5.65
N PRO A 80 1.85 -0.47 6.27
CA PRO A 80 0.99 0.67 6.00
C PRO A 80 1.64 1.99 6.42
N PRO A 81 1.54 3.06 5.62
CA PRO A 81 2.00 4.40 5.99
C PRO A 81 1.04 5.09 6.97
N LEU A 82 0.69 4.41 8.06
CA LEU A 82 -0.15 4.92 9.14
C LEU A 82 0.66 5.80 10.08
N ILE A 83 0.68 7.10 9.82
CA ILE A 83 1.33 8.09 10.69
C ILE A 83 0.44 8.30 11.91
N MET A 84 0.87 7.83 13.08
CA MET A 84 0.05 7.72 14.28
C MET A 84 0.36 8.78 15.35
N GLY A 85 -0.58 8.97 16.27
CA GLY A 85 -0.41 9.79 17.47
C GLY A 85 -0.10 11.26 17.17
N LYS A 86 0.81 11.86 17.95
CA LYS A 86 1.21 13.28 17.80
C LYS A 86 1.79 13.59 16.40
N ALA A 87 2.48 12.63 15.79
CA ALA A 87 3.02 12.79 14.43
C ALA A 87 1.91 12.98 13.39
N SER A 88 0.77 12.30 13.57
CA SER A 88 -0.41 12.48 12.71
C SER A 88 -0.98 13.91 12.81
N LEU A 89 -1.09 14.45 14.02
CA LEU A 89 -1.56 15.82 14.23
C LEU A 89 -0.57 16.84 13.60
N VAL A 90 0.72 16.67 13.86
CA VAL A 90 1.76 17.56 13.29
C VAL A 90 1.71 17.50 11.77
N PHE A 91 1.63 16.31 11.18
CA PHE A 91 1.53 16.15 9.74
C PHE A 91 0.26 16.79 9.17
N HIS A 92 -0.88 16.62 9.86
CA HIS A 92 -2.14 17.26 9.49
C HIS A 92 -2.04 18.78 9.46
N LEU A 93 -1.53 19.39 10.53
CA LEU A 93 -1.34 20.84 10.60
C LEU A 93 -0.33 21.35 9.57
N THR A 94 0.73 20.57 9.30
CA THR A 94 1.72 20.92 8.27
C THR A 94 1.09 20.90 6.86
N LYS A 95 0.25 19.90 6.56
CA LYS A 95 -0.50 19.86 5.28
C LYS A 95 -1.37 21.11 5.10
N LEU A 96 -2.03 21.57 6.15
CA LEU A 96 -2.94 22.73 6.08
C LEU A 96 -2.17 24.06 5.99
N LEU A 97 -1.15 24.23 6.80
CA LEU A 97 -0.50 25.54 7.00
C LEU A 97 0.73 25.73 6.11
N ARG A 98 1.42 24.64 5.76
CA ARG A 98 2.70 24.65 5.04
C ARG A 98 2.81 23.48 4.06
N PRO A 99 2.00 23.42 2.97
CA PRO A 99 1.94 22.28 2.07
C PRO A 99 3.29 21.92 1.44
N LYS A 100 4.13 22.92 1.09
CA LYS A 100 5.49 22.67 0.58
C LYS A 100 6.39 21.94 1.60
N LEU A 101 6.20 22.21 2.89
CA LEU A 101 6.93 21.50 3.95
C LEU A 101 6.39 20.07 4.13
N ALA A 102 5.08 19.87 3.99
CA ALA A 102 4.48 18.53 3.99
C ALA A 102 5.03 17.66 2.85
N ASP A 103 5.22 18.23 1.65
CA ASP A 103 5.86 17.55 0.52
C ASP A 103 7.28 17.08 0.85
N GLN A 104 8.05 17.88 1.60
CA GLN A 104 9.41 17.52 2.04
C GLN A 104 9.41 16.44 3.14
N MET A 105 8.34 16.35 3.93
CA MET A 105 8.17 15.35 4.99
C MET A 105 7.66 13.99 4.44
N SER A 106 7.30 13.93 3.16
CA SER A 106 6.77 12.77 2.46
C SER A 106 7.60 12.47 1.20
N PRO A 107 7.43 11.32 0.55
CA PRO A 107 8.08 11.03 -0.73
C PRO A 107 7.66 11.94 -1.89
N ALA A 108 6.64 12.78 -1.74
CA ALA A 108 6.12 13.66 -2.80
C ALA A 108 7.21 14.49 -3.50
N SER A 109 8.13 15.07 -2.73
CA SER A 109 9.23 15.87 -3.29
C SER A 109 10.25 15.05 -4.09
N VAL A 110 10.41 13.77 -3.80
CA VAL A 110 11.27 12.84 -4.53
C VAL A 110 10.55 12.39 -5.80
N SER A 111 9.28 12.00 -5.69
CA SER A 111 8.46 11.57 -6.83
C SER A 111 8.30 12.68 -7.88
N ALA A 112 8.13 13.93 -7.46
CA ALA A 112 8.03 15.07 -8.38
C ALA A 112 9.27 15.25 -9.28
N ARG A 113 10.44 14.80 -8.81
CA ARG A 113 11.73 14.94 -9.53
C ARG A 113 12.23 13.66 -10.17
N ARG A 114 11.52 12.53 -10.00
CA ARG A 114 11.95 11.26 -10.58
C ARG A 114 11.80 11.28 -12.09
N ARG A 115 12.66 10.52 -12.77
CA ARG A 115 12.50 10.23 -14.20
C ARG A 115 11.25 9.37 -14.39
N ASP A 116 10.45 9.68 -15.39
CA ASP A 116 9.17 9.06 -15.72
C ASP A 116 9.08 8.47 -17.13
N HIS A 117 10.14 8.64 -17.95
CA HIS A 117 10.21 8.14 -19.32
C HIS A 117 11.60 7.58 -19.66
N TRP A 118 11.64 6.52 -20.46
CA TRP A 118 12.83 5.81 -20.93
C TRP A 118 12.65 5.39 -22.39
N ASP A 119 13.77 5.22 -23.13
CA ASP A 119 13.72 4.80 -24.52
C ASP A 119 13.26 3.35 -24.70
N SER A 120 13.39 2.53 -23.66
CA SER A 120 12.95 1.14 -23.63
C SER A 120 12.82 0.61 -22.19
N ARG A 121 12.09 -0.52 -22.00
CA ARG A 121 12.07 -1.25 -20.73
C ARG A 121 13.46 -1.71 -20.30
N GLN A 122 14.33 -2.09 -21.26
CA GLN A 122 15.71 -2.46 -20.95
C GLN A 122 16.48 -1.28 -20.35
N GLN A 123 16.42 -0.10 -20.97
CA GLN A 123 17.06 1.11 -20.42
C GLN A 123 16.50 1.46 -19.04
N ALA A 124 15.17 1.33 -18.85
CA ALA A 124 14.56 1.53 -17.54
C ALA A 124 15.12 0.57 -16.49
N ALA A 125 15.25 -0.72 -16.81
CA ALA A 125 15.81 -1.72 -15.92
C ALA A 125 17.26 -1.40 -15.52
N GLU A 126 18.11 -1.09 -16.50
CA GLU A 126 19.52 -0.75 -16.28
C GLU A 126 19.69 0.48 -15.37
N LEU A 127 18.82 1.50 -15.54
CA LEU A 127 18.89 2.75 -14.77
C LEU A 127 18.18 2.69 -13.41
N LEU A 128 17.22 1.81 -13.24
CA LEU A 128 16.45 1.68 -11.99
C LEU A 128 17.10 0.68 -11.02
N ARG A 129 17.59 -0.47 -11.50
CA ARG A 129 18.14 -1.53 -10.66
C ARG A 129 19.19 -1.06 -9.65
N PRO A 130 20.15 -0.19 -10.00
CA PRO A 130 21.18 0.27 -9.06
C PRO A 130 20.66 1.24 -7.99
N LYS A 131 19.43 1.76 -8.10
CA LYS A 131 18.89 2.72 -7.14
C LYS A 131 18.42 1.99 -5.90
N GLY A 132 18.71 2.57 -4.71
CA GLY A 132 18.43 1.97 -3.42
C GLY A 132 16.99 1.53 -3.17
N PHE A 133 16.02 2.09 -3.90
CA PHE A 133 14.63 1.63 -3.81
C PHE A 133 14.41 0.26 -4.46
N TYR A 134 15.16 -0.08 -5.51
CA TYR A 134 14.96 -1.29 -6.34
C TYR A 134 16.05 -2.34 -6.17
N GLN A 135 17.20 -1.96 -5.58
CA GLN A 135 18.41 -2.81 -5.54
C GLN A 135 18.18 -4.15 -4.83
N ASP A 136 17.32 -4.16 -3.82
CA ASP A 136 17.05 -5.32 -2.97
C ASP A 136 15.81 -6.12 -3.43
N PHE A 137 15.13 -5.71 -4.52
CA PHE A 137 14.00 -6.48 -5.04
C PHE A 137 14.48 -7.85 -5.53
N ASP A 138 13.70 -8.88 -5.22
CA ASP A 138 13.82 -10.19 -5.87
C ASP A 138 13.79 -10.04 -7.40
N GLU A 139 14.56 -10.87 -8.12
CA GLU A 139 14.72 -10.73 -9.57
C GLU A 139 13.37 -10.84 -10.32
N ALA A 140 12.51 -11.78 -9.93
CA ALA A 140 11.20 -11.95 -10.55
C ALA A 140 10.28 -10.75 -10.23
N CYS A 141 10.36 -10.21 -9.01
CA CYS A 141 9.62 -9.01 -8.61
C CYS A 141 10.11 -7.77 -9.35
N PHE A 142 11.42 -7.61 -9.53
CA PHE A 142 11.97 -6.51 -10.31
C PHE A 142 11.59 -6.61 -11.78
N LYS A 143 11.68 -7.82 -12.36
CA LYS A 143 11.22 -8.05 -13.73
C LYS A 143 9.74 -7.70 -13.88
N ALA A 144 8.88 -8.16 -12.98
CA ALA A 144 7.45 -7.82 -13.00
C ALA A 144 7.21 -6.31 -12.87
N TYR A 145 8.00 -5.60 -12.05
CA TYR A 145 7.93 -4.15 -11.98
C TYR A 145 8.22 -3.50 -13.34
N ILE A 146 9.27 -3.92 -14.04
CA ILE A 146 9.61 -3.39 -15.36
C ILE A 146 8.54 -3.73 -16.42
N ASP A 147 7.94 -4.91 -16.34
CA ASP A 147 6.94 -5.35 -17.31
C ASP A 147 5.58 -4.64 -17.13
N TYR A 148 5.16 -4.34 -15.89
CA TYR A 148 3.79 -3.90 -15.59
C TYR A 148 3.67 -2.49 -15.01
N ALA A 149 4.72 -1.93 -14.41
CA ALA A 149 4.70 -0.56 -13.92
C ALA A 149 5.06 0.47 -15.00
N LEU A 150 5.41 0.00 -16.21
CA LEU A 150 5.73 0.82 -17.36
C LEU A 150 4.74 0.52 -18.50
N THR A 151 4.27 1.57 -19.15
CA THR A 151 3.38 1.51 -20.32
C THR A 151 4.12 2.07 -21.54
N ASP A 152 3.85 1.53 -22.72
CA ASP A 152 4.42 2.04 -23.97
C ASP A 152 3.89 3.47 -24.24
N ASP A 153 4.76 4.38 -24.62
CA ASP A 153 4.41 5.75 -24.99
C ASP A 153 4.36 5.89 -26.53
N PRO A 154 3.18 5.80 -27.14
CA PRO A 154 3.07 5.86 -28.60
C PRO A 154 3.36 7.26 -29.18
N ALA A 155 3.32 8.30 -28.35
CA ALA A 155 3.51 9.68 -28.81
C ALA A 155 5.00 10.05 -28.87
N ARG A 156 5.79 9.63 -27.89
CA ARG A 156 7.22 9.95 -27.79
C ARG A 156 8.13 8.77 -28.17
N GLY A 157 7.54 7.57 -28.25
CA GLY A 157 8.29 6.32 -28.31
C GLY A 157 8.85 5.93 -26.94
N GLY A 158 9.26 4.65 -26.81
CA GLY A 158 9.77 4.14 -25.54
C GLY A 158 8.66 3.81 -24.54
N VAL A 159 8.94 4.00 -23.24
CA VAL A 159 8.05 3.65 -22.12
C VAL A 159 8.00 4.74 -21.08
N GLU A 160 6.85 4.85 -20.43
CA GLU A 160 6.63 5.78 -19.31
C GLU A 160 6.01 5.06 -18.10
N LEU A 161 5.99 5.72 -16.94
CA LEU A 161 5.30 5.19 -15.76
C LEU A 161 3.80 5.04 -16.04
N THR A 162 3.25 3.85 -15.75
CA THR A 162 1.81 3.58 -15.85
C THR A 162 0.97 4.49 -14.94
N ILE A 163 1.48 4.77 -13.73
CA ILE A 163 0.93 5.80 -12.85
C ILE A 163 1.79 7.05 -13.04
N SER A 164 1.17 8.15 -13.44
CA SER A 164 1.89 9.41 -13.63
C SER A 164 2.57 9.86 -12.33
N LYS A 165 3.70 10.56 -12.45
CA LYS A 165 4.34 11.12 -11.25
C LYS A 165 3.49 12.16 -10.55
N ASP A 166 2.59 12.84 -11.28
CA ASP A 166 1.66 13.81 -10.71
C ASP A 166 0.60 13.12 -9.83
N ASP A 167 0.06 11.99 -10.29
CA ASP A 167 -0.84 11.15 -9.48
C ASP A 167 -0.10 10.59 -8.25
N GLU A 168 1.12 10.11 -8.42
CA GLU A 168 1.94 9.62 -7.30
C GLU A 168 2.20 10.71 -6.26
N VAL A 169 2.56 11.91 -6.69
CA VAL A 169 2.74 13.08 -5.83
C VAL A 169 1.46 13.42 -5.08
N GLU A 170 0.32 13.42 -5.78
CA GLU A 170 -0.97 13.73 -5.17
C GLU A 170 -1.39 12.66 -4.14
N VAL A 171 -1.11 11.38 -4.41
CA VAL A 171 -1.29 10.31 -3.40
C VAL A 171 -0.50 10.61 -2.13
N PHE A 172 0.77 11.00 -2.22
CA PHE A 172 1.57 11.33 -1.03
C PHE A 172 1.06 12.57 -0.29
N ARG A 173 0.61 13.62 -1.01
CA ARG A 173 0.05 14.83 -0.42
C ARG A 173 -1.24 14.58 0.33
N THR A 174 -2.04 13.68 -0.17
CA THR A 174 -3.39 13.38 0.35
C THR A 174 -3.41 12.28 1.41
N ASN A 175 -2.25 11.74 1.79
CA ASN A 175 -2.11 10.69 2.82
C ASN A 175 -2.97 11.01 4.07
N PRO A 176 -3.74 10.04 4.57
CA PRO A 176 -4.57 10.21 5.76
C PRO A 176 -3.79 10.70 6.96
N SER A 177 -4.28 11.78 7.55
CA SER A 177 -3.60 12.47 8.66
C SER A 177 -4.50 12.74 9.88
N LEU A 178 -5.66 12.06 9.96
CA LEU A 178 -6.61 12.21 11.08
C LEU A 178 -6.56 11.05 12.08
N TRP A 179 -5.49 10.24 12.06
CA TRP A 179 -5.35 9.09 12.95
C TRP A 179 -5.19 9.46 14.43
N TRP A 180 -4.96 10.73 14.74
CA TRP A 180 -4.95 11.26 16.10
C TRP A 180 -6.36 11.44 16.67
N LEU A 181 -7.39 11.58 15.84
CA LEU A 181 -8.80 11.65 16.26
C LEU A 181 -9.34 10.26 16.68
N PRO A 182 -10.44 10.22 17.45
CA PRO A 182 -11.18 8.99 17.66
C PRO A 182 -11.54 8.33 16.33
N GLN A 183 -11.42 7.01 16.25
CA GLN A 183 -11.74 6.21 15.07
C GLN A 183 -12.76 5.14 15.43
N PRO A 184 -13.59 4.68 14.50
CA PRO A 184 -14.46 3.54 14.72
C PRO A 184 -13.62 2.30 15.09
N LYS A 185 -14.20 1.42 15.89
CA LYS A 185 -13.57 0.15 16.24
C LYS A 185 -13.60 -0.78 15.02
N LEU A 186 -12.46 -1.38 14.68
CA LEU A 186 -12.42 -2.41 13.65
C LEU A 186 -13.20 -3.65 14.13
N GLN A 187 -14.09 -4.17 13.29
CA GLN A 187 -15.01 -5.26 13.63
C GLN A 187 -14.59 -6.61 13.03
N VAL A 188 -13.47 -6.64 12.34
CA VAL A 188 -12.93 -7.86 11.70
C VAL A 188 -11.54 -8.14 12.21
N PRO A 189 -11.11 -9.41 12.28
CA PRO A 189 -9.74 -9.75 12.61
C PRO A 189 -8.76 -9.05 11.69
N ALA A 190 -7.68 -8.52 12.23
CA ALA A 190 -6.64 -7.86 11.44
C ALA A 190 -5.26 -8.14 11.99
N HIS A 191 -4.25 -8.13 11.11
CA HIS A 191 -2.85 -8.26 11.46
C HIS A 191 -2.00 -7.30 10.65
N LEU A 192 -0.99 -6.73 11.28
CA LEU A 192 -0.04 -5.82 10.66
C LEU A 192 1.33 -6.51 10.53
N VAL A 193 1.91 -6.50 9.36
CA VAL A 193 3.29 -6.93 9.12
C VAL A 193 4.12 -5.72 8.75
N VAL A 194 5.28 -5.55 9.36
CA VAL A 194 6.17 -4.42 9.11
C VAL A 194 7.59 -4.88 8.86
N GLY A 195 8.29 -4.21 7.95
CA GLY A 195 9.71 -4.46 7.72
C GLY A 195 10.55 -3.92 8.88
N GLU A 196 11.54 -4.69 9.34
CA GLU A 196 12.46 -4.31 10.42
C GLU A 196 13.15 -2.98 10.13
N GLN A 197 13.52 -2.75 8.87
CA GLN A 197 14.22 -1.54 8.43
C GLN A 197 13.27 -0.43 8.00
N SER A 198 11.95 -0.68 7.98
CA SER A 198 10.94 0.30 7.61
C SER A 198 10.98 1.52 8.55
N LEU A 199 10.79 2.70 7.97
CA LEU A 199 10.64 3.94 8.73
C LEU A 199 9.46 3.89 9.70
N PHE A 200 8.36 3.22 9.31
CA PHE A 200 7.15 3.10 10.13
C PHE A 200 7.42 2.25 11.37
N HIS A 201 8.21 1.17 11.24
CA HIS A 201 8.67 0.37 12.37
C HIS A 201 9.61 1.18 13.28
N LYS A 202 10.63 1.83 12.74
CA LYS A 202 11.59 2.66 13.48
C LYS A 202 10.92 3.80 14.27
N ARG A 203 9.82 4.35 13.75
CA ARG A 203 9.00 5.37 14.43
C ARG A 203 7.97 4.77 15.40
N ARG A 204 7.97 3.46 15.60
CA ARG A 204 7.09 2.73 16.53
C ARG A 204 5.59 2.92 16.23
N PHE A 205 5.23 3.23 15.00
CA PHE A 205 3.82 3.36 14.62
C PHE A 205 3.02 2.06 14.78
N PRO A 206 3.56 0.85 14.52
CA PRO A 206 2.85 -0.40 14.76
C PRO A 206 2.34 -0.55 16.21
N ARG A 207 3.15 -0.17 17.19
CA ARG A 207 2.74 -0.17 18.61
C ARG A 207 1.59 0.80 18.90
N LEU A 208 1.53 1.92 18.19
CA LEU A 208 0.43 2.88 18.33
C LEU A 208 -0.85 2.37 17.63
N VAL A 209 -0.70 1.64 16.52
CA VAL A 209 -1.81 0.94 15.85
C VAL A 209 -2.37 -0.15 16.77
N GLU A 210 -1.51 -1.00 17.34
CA GLU A 210 -1.89 -2.03 18.30
C GLU A 210 -2.63 -1.44 19.51
N LYS A 211 -2.06 -0.40 20.11
CA LYS A 211 -2.68 0.29 21.27
C LYS A 211 -4.04 0.90 20.94
N LYS A 212 -4.20 1.46 19.72
CA LYS A 212 -5.41 2.20 19.33
C LYS A 212 -6.52 1.29 18.82
N PHE A 213 -6.17 0.29 18.03
CA PHE A 213 -7.12 -0.56 17.30
C PHE A 213 -7.16 -2.01 17.80
N GLY A 214 -6.23 -2.41 18.68
CA GLY A 214 -6.08 -3.81 19.11
C GLY A 214 -5.52 -4.72 18.02
N ILE A 215 -4.87 -4.16 16.99
CA ILE A 215 -4.33 -4.93 15.86
C ILE A 215 -2.91 -5.37 16.20
N PRO A 216 -2.66 -6.68 16.38
CA PRO A 216 -1.32 -7.19 16.63
C PRO A 216 -0.42 -7.00 15.40
N PHE A 217 0.90 -7.01 15.62
CA PHE A 217 1.84 -6.88 14.54
C PHE A 217 3.02 -7.87 14.61
N THR A 218 3.54 -8.23 13.45
CA THR A 218 4.75 -9.02 13.27
C THR A 218 5.81 -8.17 12.56
N VAL A 219 7.06 -8.31 12.98
CA VAL A 219 8.22 -7.71 12.30
C VAL A 219 8.87 -8.78 11.44
N THR A 220 9.20 -8.44 10.19
CA THR A 220 9.86 -9.31 9.22
C THR A 220 11.14 -8.65 8.71
N PRO A 221 12.15 -9.40 8.25
CA PRO A 221 13.31 -8.82 7.57
C PRO A 221 12.91 -7.93 6.39
N GLY A 222 13.77 -6.97 6.03
CA GLY A 222 13.59 -6.09 4.89
C GLY A 222 13.13 -4.67 5.23
N GLY A 223 13.02 -3.84 4.19
CA GLY A 223 12.59 -2.45 4.25
C GLY A 223 11.09 -2.26 4.09
N HIS A 224 10.69 -1.07 3.61
CA HIS A 224 9.30 -0.81 3.25
C HIS A 224 8.80 -1.73 2.13
N MET A 225 9.69 -2.13 1.24
CA MET A 225 9.37 -2.96 0.08
C MET A 225 9.61 -4.46 0.33
N PHE A 226 9.70 -4.90 1.60
CA PHE A 226 9.94 -6.30 1.96
C PHE A 226 9.08 -7.32 1.20
N PRO A 227 7.83 -7.03 0.78
CA PRO A 227 7.06 -7.98 -0.03
C PRO A 227 7.64 -8.22 -1.42
N LEU A 228 8.46 -7.32 -1.93
CA LEU A 228 9.16 -7.45 -3.20
C LEU A 228 10.64 -7.85 -3.02
N GLU A 229 11.17 -7.69 -1.81
CA GLU A 229 12.52 -8.11 -1.42
C GLU A 229 12.55 -9.61 -1.07
N HIS A 230 11.51 -10.11 -0.37
CA HIS A 230 11.41 -11.49 0.15
C HIS A 230 10.03 -12.11 -0.13
N PRO A 231 9.62 -12.26 -1.42
CA PRO A 231 8.25 -12.63 -1.78
C PRO A 231 7.81 -14.02 -1.26
N VAL A 232 8.71 -14.99 -1.23
CA VAL A 232 8.40 -16.38 -0.81
C VAL A 232 8.13 -16.43 0.69
N GLU A 233 9.01 -15.85 1.48
CA GLU A 233 8.90 -15.78 2.95
C GLU A 233 7.68 -14.99 3.38
N VAL A 234 7.39 -13.90 2.68
CA VAL A 234 6.21 -13.07 2.96
C VAL A 234 4.92 -13.82 2.65
N VAL A 235 4.86 -14.57 1.56
CA VAL A 235 3.70 -15.42 1.24
C VAL A 235 3.51 -16.51 2.29
N ALA A 236 4.58 -17.16 2.72
CA ALA A 236 4.51 -18.15 3.80
C ALA A 236 3.95 -17.53 5.10
N LEU A 237 4.42 -16.35 5.47
CA LEU A 237 3.91 -15.60 6.63
C LEU A 237 2.43 -15.23 6.46
N ILE A 238 2.02 -14.74 5.29
CA ILE A 238 0.62 -14.41 4.99
C ILE A 238 -0.27 -15.64 5.19
N LYS A 239 0.11 -16.80 4.64
CA LYS A 239 -0.63 -18.06 4.77
C LYS A 239 -0.77 -18.49 6.23
N GLN A 240 0.30 -18.38 7.02
CA GLN A 240 0.25 -18.65 8.47
C GLN A 240 -0.71 -17.72 9.21
N LEU A 241 -0.71 -16.42 8.91
CA LEU A 241 -1.60 -15.44 9.52
C LEU A 241 -3.08 -15.70 9.15
N ILE A 242 -3.35 -16.09 7.90
CA ILE A 242 -4.70 -16.47 7.47
C ILE A 242 -5.21 -17.65 8.28
N GLN A 243 -4.40 -18.71 8.42
CA GLN A 243 -4.78 -19.92 9.15
C GLN A 243 -4.98 -19.65 10.65
N ALA A 244 -4.09 -18.89 11.30
CA ALA A 244 -4.17 -18.57 12.71
C ALA A 244 -5.45 -17.78 13.07
N GLN A 245 -5.85 -16.84 12.23
CA GLN A 245 -7.08 -16.04 12.48
C GLN A 245 -8.35 -16.87 12.25
N THR A 246 -8.32 -17.83 11.32
CA THR A 246 -9.46 -18.73 11.08
C THR A 246 -9.70 -19.68 12.28
N GLN A 247 -8.65 -20.16 12.92
CA GLN A 247 -8.72 -21.06 14.08
C GLN A 247 -9.16 -20.33 15.36
N GLY A 248 -8.86 -19.05 15.52
CA GLY A 248 -9.24 -18.25 16.68
C GLY A 248 -10.69 -17.74 16.65
N SER A 249 -11.42 -17.97 15.55
CA SER A 249 -12.81 -17.54 15.34
C SER A 249 -13.83 -18.67 15.57
N ASN A 250 -13.36 -19.88 15.88
CA ASN A 250 -14.16 -21.05 16.29
C ASN A 250 -14.12 -21.19 17.80
#